data_047e02b17672c6fed53f6b96061c6248
#
_entry.id   047e02b17672c6fed53f6b96061c6248
#
_cell.length_a   1.000
_cell.length_b   1.000
_cell.length_c   1.000
_cell.angle_alpha   90.00
_cell.angle_beta   90.00
_cell.angle_gamma   90.00
#
_symmetry.space_group_name_H-M   'P 1'
#
loop_
_entity.id
_entity.type
_entity.pdbx_description
1 polymer ?
#
loop_
_entity_poly.entity_id
_entity_poly.type
_entity_poly.pdbx_seq_one_letter_code
_entity_poly.pdbx_strand_id
1 'polypeptide(L)'
;KKLMQAYNIANMTRTLGLLLNSGVGIVKGFHIASDTTANLVYRKELIKIADEILKGEKIFSHMKKRPELFPAMMTQMIMVGENSGKLSETFLYICHIYEEEMDNMTKNLSTAVEPLLLILMGILVGFIAVSIITPIYGITQHLKPY
;
A
#
# COMPACT_ATOMS: atom_id res chain seq x y z
N LYS A 1 2.26 -4.73 6.06
CA LYS A 1 3.58 -4.08 5.93
C LYS A 1 3.80 -3.55 4.51
N LYS A 2 3.60 -4.37 3.47
CA LYS A 2 3.78 -3.95 2.06
C LYS A 2 2.84 -2.81 1.65
N LEU A 3 1.54 -2.89 1.98
CA LEU A 3 0.57 -1.84 1.66
C LEU A 3 0.94 -0.49 2.28
N MET A 4 1.41 -0.48 3.54
CA MET A 4 1.87 0.75 4.20
C MET A 4 3.12 1.32 3.54
N GLN A 5 4.03 0.48 3.07
CA GLN A 5 5.20 0.90 2.31
C GLN A 5 4.78 1.53 0.98
N ALA A 6 3.93 0.86 0.19
CA ALA A 6 3.40 1.38 -1.06
C ALA A 6 2.69 2.73 -0.88
N TYR A 7 1.85 2.85 0.16
CA TYR A 7 1.17 4.10 0.50
C TYR A 7 2.13 5.25 0.78
N ASN A 8 3.15 5.03 1.62
CA ASN A 8 4.13 6.07 1.94
C ASN A 8 4.95 6.47 0.71
N ILE A 9 5.37 5.49 -0.11
CA ILE A 9 6.11 5.76 -1.34
C ILE A 9 5.24 6.56 -2.33
N ALA A 10 4.00 6.14 -2.59
CA ALA A 10 3.10 6.85 -3.49
C ALA A 10 2.89 8.30 -3.07
N ASN A 11 2.59 8.55 -1.78
CA ASN A 11 2.34 9.90 -1.29
C ASN A 11 3.57 10.81 -1.36
N MET A 12 4.75 10.34 -0.91
CA MET A 12 5.95 11.17 -0.95
C MET A 12 6.40 11.44 -2.39
N THR A 13 6.31 10.44 -3.29
CA THR A 13 6.71 10.62 -4.69
C THR A 13 5.74 11.51 -5.46
N ARG A 14 4.44 11.43 -5.16
CA ARG A 14 3.44 12.38 -5.69
C ARG A 14 3.80 13.81 -5.30
N THR A 15 4.02 14.05 -4.01
CA THR A 15 4.35 15.36 -3.49
C THR A 15 5.63 15.90 -4.12
N LEU A 16 6.70 15.12 -4.14
CA LEU A 16 7.97 15.50 -4.76
C LEU A 16 7.83 15.76 -6.25
N GLY A 17 7.16 14.86 -6.98
CA GLY A 17 6.97 15.02 -8.42
C GLY A 17 6.20 16.29 -8.78
N LEU A 18 5.10 16.58 -8.07
CA LEU A 18 4.31 17.79 -8.30
C LEU A 18 5.08 19.06 -7.93
N LEU A 19 5.80 19.08 -6.82
CA LEU A 19 6.59 20.23 -6.40
C LEU A 19 7.71 20.53 -7.38
N LEU A 20 8.45 19.53 -7.82
CA LEU A 20 9.52 19.69 -8.82
C LEU A 20 8.97 20.11 -10.17
N ASN A 21 7.83 19.57 -10.58
CA ASN A 21 7.16 19.96 -11.82
C ASN A 21 6.70 21.43 -11.80
N SER A 22 6.38 21.93 -10.60
CA SER A 22 6.01 23.34 -10.37
C SER A 22 7.24 24.28 -10.22
N GLY A 23 8.45 23.78 -10.40
CA GLY A 23 9.69 24.57 -10.30
C GLY A 23 10.21 24.76 -8.87
N VAL A 24 9.66 24.05 -7.88
CA VAL A 24 10.21 24.08 -6.52
C VAL A 24 11.55 23.37 -6.50
N GLY A 25 12.58 24.00 -5.89
CA GLY A 25 13.91 23.40 -5.77
C GLY A 25 13.89 22.10 -4.96
N ILE A 26 14.75 21.17 -5.34
CA ILE A 26 14.76 19.78 -4.82
C ILE A 26 14.85 19.71 -3.28
N VAL A 27 15.72 20.47 -2.64
CA VAL A 27 15.89 20.49 -1.19
C VAL A 27 14.61 20.94 -0.49
N LYS A 28 14.01 22.04 -0.97
CA LYS A 28 12.73 22.55 -0.45
C LYS A 28 11.60 21.56 -0.69
N GLY A 29 11.61 20.88 -1.85
CA GLY A 29 10.65 19.81 -2.16
C GLY A 29 10.70 18.68 -1.14
N PHE A 30 11.90 18.21 -0.77
CA PHE A 30 12.06 17.17 0.26
C PHE A 30 11.62 17.63 1.66
N HIS A 31 11.86 18.88 2.04
CA HIS A 31 11.35 19.42 3.31
C HIS A 31 9.82 19.47 3.33
N ILE A 32 9.18 19.99 2.30
CA ILE A 32 7.71 20.03 2.20
C ILE A 32 7.14 18.59 2.21
N ALA A 33 7.75 17.68 1.45
CA ALA A 33 7.33 16.29 1.45
C ALA A 33 7.47 15.63 2.85
N SER A 34 8.52 15.98 3.60
CA SER A 34 8.68 15.50 4.98
C SER A 34 7.57 16.01 5.89
N ASP A 35 7.18 17.28 5.79
CA ASP A 35 6.14 17.88 6.63
C ASP A 35 4.76 17.27 6.37
N THR A 36 4.48 16.88 5.12
CA THR A 36 3.21 16.24 4.74
C THR A 36 3.19 14.72 4.97
N THR A 37 4.33 14.12 5.29
CA THR A 37 4.43 12.67 5.52
C THR A 37 4.06 12.32 6.96
N ALA A 38 2.97 11.56 7.15
CA ALA A 38 2.49 11.12 8.47
C ALA A 38 3.42 10.10 9.14
N ASN A 39 4.09 9.25 8.36
CA ASN A 39 4.99 8.22 8.87
C ASN A 39 6.32 8.84 9.31
N LEU A 40 6.59 8.80 10.61
CA LEU A 40 7.78 9.41 11.23
C LEU A 40 9.11 8.84 10.71
N VAL A 41 9.14 7.59 10.28
CA VAL A 41 10.36 6.96 9.73
C VAL A 41 10.68 7.58 8.38
N TYR A 42 9.71 7.62 7.46
CA TYR A 42 9.87 8.27 6.16
C TYR A 42 10.16 9.76 6.28
N ARG A 43 9.45 10.46 7.19
CA ARG A 43 9.69 11.89 7.47
C ARG A 43 11.17 12.15 7.80
N LYS A 44 11.74 11.38 8.74
CA LYS A 44 13.15 11.52 9.12
C LYS A 44 14.11 11.24 7.97
N GLU A 45 13.82 10.24 7.14
CA GLU A 45 14.68 9.94 5.99
C GLU A 45 14.60 11.03 4.91
N LEU A 46 13.41 11.60 4.66
CA LEU A 46 13.27 12.72 3.71
C LEU A 46 14.07 13.96 4.14
N ILE A 47 14.08 14.29 5.45
CA ILE A 47 14.92 15.38 6.00
C ILE A 47 16.40 15.07 5.79
N LYS A 48 16.85 13.85 6.08
CA LYS A 48 18.25 13.45 5.87
C LYS A 48 18.66 13.54 4.41
N ILE A 49 17.77 13.13 3.49
CA ILE A 49 18.03 13.25 2.05
C ILE A 49 18.20 14.73 1.68
N ALA A 50 17.35 15.62 2.18
CA ALA A 50 17.48 17.07 1.95
C ALA A 50 18.84 17.60 2.42
N ASP A 51 19.29 17.20 3.62
CA ASP A 51 20.57 17.57 4.18
C ASP A 51 21.76 17.02 3.39
N GLU A 52 21.65 15.79 2.86
CA GLU A 52 22.69 15.17 2.03
C GLU A 52 22.79 15.83 0.65
N ILE A 53 21.65 16.22 0.05
CA ILE A 53 21.65 17.00 -1.22
C ILE A 53 22.39 18.34 -1.06
N LEU A 54 22.24 19.02 0.08
CA LEU A 54 22.97 20.25 0.38
C LEU A 54 24.48 20.04 0.45
N LYS A 55 24.94 18.82 0.76
CA LYS A 55 26.34 18.43 0.77
C LYS A 55 26.86 17.93 -0.59
N GLY A 56 25.98 17.93 -1.62
CA GLY A 56 26.32 17.45 -2.96
C GLY A 56 26.15 15.93 -3.14
N GLU A 57 25.58 15.24 -2.16
CA GLU A 57 25.30 13.81 -2.27
C GLU A 57 24.07 13.56 -3.14
N LYS A 58 24.05 12.40 -3.79
CA LYS A 58 22.93 11.99 -4.64
C LYS A 58 21.81 11.34 -3.84
N ILE A 59 20.56 11.61 -4.25
CA ILE A 59 19.34 11.06 -3.62
C ILE A 59 19.38 9.55 -3.58
N PHE A 60 19.68 8.91 -4.73
CA PHE A 60 19.71 7.45 -4.82
C PHE A 60 20.76 6.81 -3.89
N SER A 61 21.87 7.49 -3.62
CA SER A 61 22.91 7.00 -2.74
C SER A 61 22.42 6.82 -1.29
N HIS A 62 21.61 7.75 -0.81
CA HIS A 62 20.97 7.64 0.50
C HIS A 62 19.90 6.52 0.50
N MET A 63 19.00 6.52 -0.47
CA MET A 63 17.90 5.56 -0.54
C MET A 63 18.40 4.12 -0.64
N LYS A 64 19.50 3.89 -1.35
CA LYS A 64 20.15 2.56 -1.48
C LYS A 64 20.60 1.98 -0.13
N LYS A 65 20.91 2.82 0.86
CA LYS A 65 21.31 2.39 2.21
C LYS A 65 20.13 1.89 3.05
N ARG A 66 18.90 2.11 2.60
CA ARG A 66 17.66 1.80 3.34
C ARG A 66 16.67 0.99 2.47
N PRO A 67 17.06 -0.22 2.02
CA PRO A 67 16.25 -1.02 1.09
C PRO A 67 14.91 -1.48 1.70
N GLU A 68 14.79 -1.50 3.03
CA GLU A 68 13.56 -1.79 3.75
C GLU A 68 12.50 -0.68 3.62
N LEU A 69 12.91 0.54 3.31
CA LEU A 69 12.02 1.69 3.09
C LEU A 69 11.90 2.01 1.60
N PHE A 70 13.00 1.95 0.87
CA PHE A 70 13.11 2.30 -0.53
C PHE A 70 13.51 1.07 -1.35
N PRO A 71 12.55 0.37 -1.98
CA PRO A 71 12.83 -0.82 -2.77
C PRO A 71 13.84 -0.57 -3.89
N ALA A 72 14.61 -1.60 -4.24
CA ALA A 72 15.68 -1.48 -5.22
C ALA A 72 15.22 -0.94 -6.58
N MET A 73 14.03 -1.36 -7.05
CA MET A 73 13.46 -0.85 -8.29
C MET A 73 13.26 0.66 -8.25
N MET A 74 12.64 1.19 -7.18
CA MET A 74 12.46 2.63 -6.99
C MET A 74 13.81 3.38 -6.97
N THR A 75 14.78 2.86 -6.21
CA THR A 75 16.11 3.48 -6.11
C THR A 75 16.84 3.52 -7.44
N GLN A 76 16.73 2.48 -8.27
CA GLN A 76 17.30 2.45 -9.62
C GLN A 76 16.63 3.47 -10.54
N MET A 77 15.31 3.60 -10.48
CA MET A 77 14.57 4.60 -11.27
C MET A 77 14.99 6.02 -10.88
N ILE A 78 15.13 6.30 -9.58
CA ILE A 78 15.58 7.61 -9.09
C ILE A 78 17.02 7.88 -9.54
N MET A 79 17.90 6.90 -9.54
CA MET A 79 19.26 7.04 -10.06
C MET A 79 19.26 7.48 -11.54
N VAL A 80 18.42 6.88 -12.37
CA VAL A 80 18.28 7.25 -13.77
C VAL A 80 17.70 8.67 -13.92
N GLY A 81 16.64 8.97 -13.18
CA GLY A 81 15.99 10.29 -13.18
C GLY A 81 16.91 11.40 -12.71
N GLU A 82 17.71 11.14 -11.66
CA GLU A 82 18.67 12.10 -11.12
C GLU A 82 19.81 12.37 -12.11
N ASN A 83 20.34 11.34 -12.77
CA ASN A 83 21.41 11.47 -13.74
C ASN A 83 20.95 12.12 -15.06
N SER A 84 19.69 11.94 -15.44
CA SER A 84 19.11 12.54 -16.66
C SER A 84 18.45 13.90 -16.45
N GLY A 85 18.38 14.39 -15.20
CA GLY A 85 17.66 15.63 -14.86
C GLY A 85 16.14 15.53 -14.93
N LYS A 86 15.58 14.31 -14.94
CA LYS A 86 14.13 14.03 -15.07
C LYS A 86 13.50 13.54 -13.76
N LEU A 87 13.95 14.06 -12.62
CA LEU A 87 13.46 13.63 -11.31
C LEU A 87 11.95 13.83 -11.14
N SER A 88 11.39 14.93 -11.63
CA SER A 88 9.96 15.21 -11.52
C SER A 88 9.12 14.11 -12.20
N GLU A 89 9.42 13.81 -13.46
CA GLU A 89 8.75 12.75 -14.21
C GLU A 89 8.93 11.38 -13.55
N THR A 90 10.15 11.13 -13.07
CA THR A 90 10.48 9.85 -12.40
C THR A 90 9.68 9.67 -11.11
N PHE A 91 9.56 10.70 -10.27
CA PHE A 91 8.76 10.62 -9.05
C PHE A 91 7.27 10.40 -9.35
N LEU A 92 6.70 11.08 -10.36
CA LEU A 92 5.31 10.89 -10.76
C LEU A 92 5.07 9.47 -11.32
N TYR A 93 6.02 8.94 -12.08
CA TYR A 93 5.94 7.58 -12.59
C TYR A 93 6.00 6.52 -11.47
N ILE A 94 6.90 6.71 -10.50
CA ILE A 94 6.98 5.85 -9.31
C ILE A 94 5.66 5.92 -8.52
N CYS A 95 5.10 7.13 -8.35
CA CYS A 95 3.80 7.30 -7.71
C CYS A 95 2.74 6.41 -8.36
N HIS A 96 2.62 6.48 -9.69
CA HIS A 96 1.64 5.69 -10.45
C HIS A 96 1.81 4.19 -10.24
N ILE A 97 3.04 3.66 -10.32
CA ILE A 97 3.33 2.25 -10.07
C ILE A 97 2.83 1.80 -8.68
N TYR A 98 3.14 2.59 -7.65
CA TYR A 98 2.77 2.21 -6.28
C TYR A 98 1.27 2.40 -5.99
N GLU A 99 0.58 3.31 -6.70
CA GLU A 99 -0.88 3.41 -6.68
C GLU A 99 -1.54 2.16 -7.30
N GLU A 100 -1.06 1.72 -8.45
CA GLU A 100 -1.54 0.48 -9.08
C GLU A 100 -1.27 -0.75 -8.19
N GLU A 101 -0.12 -0.80 -7.53
CA GLU A 101 0.21 -1.87 -6.58
C GLU A 101 -0.79 -1.89 -5.40
N MET A 102 -1.13 -0.72 -4.84
CA MET A 102 -2.12 -0.60 -3.77
C MET A 102 -3.52 -1.04 -4.24
N ASP A 103 -3.94 -0.61 -5.42
CA ASP A 103 -5.23 -0.99 -6.00
C ASP A 103 -5.34 -2.50 -6.19
N ASN A 104 -4.28 -3.13 -6.70
CA ASN A 104 -4.21 -4.57 -6.88
C ASN A 104 -4.26 -5.32 -5.54
N MET A 105 -3.56 -4.82 -4.52
CA MET A 105 -3.62 -5.39 -3.16
C MET A 105 -5.02 -5.28 -2.56
N THR A 106 -5.72 -4.17 -2.77
CA THR A 106 -7.08 -3.93 -2.26
C THR A 106 -8.10 -4.80 -2.98
N LYS A 107 -8.00 -4.94 -4.30
CA LYS A 107 -8.87 -5.83 -5.10
C LYS A 107 -8.72 -7.29 -4.67
N ASN A 108 -7.50 -7.75 -4.44
CA ASN A 108 -7.24 -9.12 -3.98
C ASN A 108 -7.86 -9.39 -2.60
N LEU A 109 -7.87 -8.41 -1.69
CA LEU A 109 -8.55 -8.53 -0.40
C LEU A 109 -10.07 -8.64 -0.56
N SER A 110 -10.67 -7.82 -1.43
CA SER A 110 -12.11 -7.86 -1.70
C SER A 110 -12.56 -9.20 -2.29
N THR A 111 -11.78 -9.77 -3.20
CA THR A 111 -12.06 -11.09 -3.80
C THR A 111 -11.99 -12.23 -2.78
N ALA A 112 -11.17 -12.10 -1.72
CA ALA A 112 -11.08 -13.12 -0.68
C ALA A 112 -12.27 -13.09 0.31
N VAL A 113 -12.99 -11.99 0.40
CA VAL A 113 -14.17 -11.85 1.28
C VAL A 113 -15.37 -12.64 0.74
N GLU A 114 -15.55 -12.74 -0.57
CA GLU A 114 -16.67 -13.44 -1.19
C GLU A 114 -16.75 -14.93 -0.80
N PRO A 115 -15.69 -15.74 -0.95
CA PRO A 115 -15.70 -17.12 -0.48
C PRO A 115 -15.95 -17.27 1.04
N LEU A 116 -15.44 -16.32 1.83
CA LEU A 116 -15.65 -16.34 3.28
C LEU A 116 -17.12 -16.15 3.65
N LEU A 117 -17.79 -15.20 2.97
CA LEU A 117 -19.22 -14.96 3.16
C LEU A 117 -20.07 -16.15 2.73
N LEU A 118 -19.73 -16.82 1.61
CA LEU A 118 -20.44 -18.03 1.16
C LEU A 118 -20.31 -19.17 2.19
N ILE A 119 -19.13 -19.37 2.75
CA ILE A 119 -18.91 -20.39 3.80
C ILE A 119 -19.74 -20.04 5.04
N LEU A 120 -19.71 -18.79 5.49
CA LEU A 120 -20.49 -18.33 6.65
C LEU A 120 -21.99 -18.54 6.44
N MET A 121 -22.50 -18.16 5.28
CA MET A 121 -23.91 -18.37 4.92
C MET A 121 -24.27 -19.85 4.83
N GLY A 122 -23.41 -20.68 4.28
CA GLY A 122 -23.60 -22.14 4.23
C GLY A 122 -23.72 -22.76 5.62
N ILE A 123 -22.85 -22.37 6.56
CA ILE A 123 -22.91 -22.82 7.97
C ILE A 123 -24.23 -22.37 8.61
N LEU A 124 -24.64 -21.13 8.42
CA LEU A 124 -25.84 -20.56 9.01
C LEU A 124 -27.10 -21.28 8.49
N VAL A 125 -27.21 -21.46 7.17
CA VAL A 125 -28.32 -22.20 6.55
C VAL A 125 -28.33 -23.65 6.98
N GLY A 126 -27.18 -24.32 7.05
CA GLY A 126 -27.04 -25.68 7.55
C GLY A 126 -27.51 -25.84 9.00
N PHE A 127 -27.16 -24.89 9.86
CA PHE A 127 -27.61 -24.86 11.25
C PHE A 127 -29.14 -24.73 11.37
N ILE A 128 -29.73 -23.83 10.59
CA ILE A 128 -31.19 -23.63 10.54
C ILE A 128 -31.89 -24.91 10.05
N ALA A 129 -31.37 -25.53 8.99
CA ALA A 129 -31.93 -26.76 8.43
C ALA A 129 -31.93 -27.90 9.47
N VAL A 130 -30.80 -28.12 10.16
CA VAL A 130 -30.71 -29.14 11.21
C VAL A 130 -31.68 -28.83 12.38
N SER A 131 -31.78 -27.56 12.78
CA SER A 131 -32.67 -27.13 13.87
C SER A 131 -34.15 -27.37 13.57
N ILE A 132 -34.56 -27.32 12.30
CA ILE A 132 -35.95 -27.56 11.88
C ILE A 132 -36.21 -29.06 11.64
N ILE A 133 -35.27 -29.77 11.04
CA ILE A 133 -35.44 -31.16 10.66
C ILE A 133 -35.44 -32.09 11.90
N THR A 134 -34.59 -31.80 12.89
CA THR A 134 -34.43 -32.64 14.09
C THR A 134 -35.76 -32.81 14.85
N PRO A 135 -36.55 -31.80 15.20
CA PRO A 135 -37.83 -31.97 15.90
C PRO A 135 -38.87 -32.69 15.04
N ILE A 136 -38.87 -32.51 13.71
CA ILE A 136 -39.82 -33.16 12.80
C ILE A 136 -39.63 -34.70 12.83
N TYR A 137 -38.36 -35.16 12.77
CA TYR A 137 -38.06 -36.58 12.87
C TYR A 137 -38.42 -37.18 14.26
N GLY A 138 -38.28 -36.41 15.34
CA GLY A 138 -38.67 -36.85 16.68
C GLY A 138 -40.17 -37.05 16.82
N ILE A 139 -40.99 -36.27 16.18
CA ILE A 139 -42.46 -36.40 16.20
C ILE A 139 -42.93 -37.59 15.37
N THR A 140 -42.31 -37.88 14.24
CA THR A 140 -42.71 -39.01 13.37
C THR A 140 -42.35 -40.37 13.95
N GLN A 141 -41.33 -40.47 14.81
CA GLN A 141 -41.00 -41.74 15.50
C GLN A 141 -41.98 -42.10 16.63
N HIS A 142 -42.71 -41.15 17.19
CA HIS A 142 -43.68 -41.39 18.25
C HIS A 142 -45.11 -41.72 17.72
N LEU A 143 -45.33 -41.63 16.40
CA LEU A 143 -46.57 -41.99 15.74
C LEU A 143 -46.50 -43.38 15.10
N LYS A 144 -46.08 -44.44 15.84
CA LYS A 144 -46.35 -45.83 15.43
C LYS A 144 -47.78 -46.15 15.78
N PRO A 145 -48.66 -46.43 14.80
CA PRO A 145 -49.98 -46.96 15.10
C PRO A 145 -49.83 -48.40 15.62
N TYR A 146 -50.66 -48.73 16.63
CA TYR A 146 -50.93 -50.07 17.07
C TYR A 146 -51.53 -50.87 15.95
#